data_e023484777812402adf525c93277f1a1
#
_entry.id   e023484777812402adf525c93277f1a1
#
_cell.length_a   1.000
_cell.length_b   1.000
_cell.length_c   1.000
_cell.angle_alpha   90.00
_cell.angle_beta   90.00
_cell.angle_gamma   90.00
#
_symmetry.space_group_name_H-M   'P 1'
#
loop_
_entity.id
_entity.type
_entity.pdbx_description
1 polymer ?
#
loop_
_entity_poly.entity_id
_entity_poly.type
_entity_poly.pdbx_seq_one_letter_code
_entity_poly.pdbx_strand_id
1 'polypeptide(L)'
;MMGELSTQGNLFGADHLHLDHVGRDTFYGWLAVEGPRVFPDAEFREFYVLDNGRKSVPPSQMLRMVLLQWYDKVSDEEAIVRSRYDLRWKVALGLEDHEALCAKFTLQTFRGKLLLSKKGRELLNRSVKVCRAEGALRSRQVRAAVDTSPIIGRGAVKDTYNLVADGMAKLLRALAAFETPLLEGVDVEGYARAHDLSRYVTGTSLKGEAELDWDDEGAREAFLTELVVDVRRALRLSTQILEAAASSGPFTRSGSEKDVRDAMELLGKLVEQDVEVREDGTAELKQGVAKDRIVSVHDPEMRHGRKSKKVRFDGHKGEIVVDADSGVILDASCKAGNAHDADGSLETIERAEETLKAAWEDAPVEPSTENETGDSEAKIVETMGDCAYGSADNRRDFADAGRTLTAKQAPLHNGGRYTKEDFPRDDKTGARTCPASHCEMPRSRTCTWRGEKVKVAYYQWPAAVCAVCPLRKQCLKAGDPEDGKARARGRTLSEHPEEELLAKARAQQHTPEFRDTYRQRQTVEHRLARMMQLGARQAKYFGRAKTELQWLIAATVANLTLALGHRNKQRAQYPATTSSDSPSPLYKSLWERITGALRPRSAPWATFSPRWTNAMCPA
;
A
#
# COMPACT_ATOMS: atom_id res chain seq x y z
N MET A 1 5.21 28.95 14.37
CA MET A 1 5.65 29.52 13.08
C MET A 1 6.48 28.49 12.32
N MET A 2 6.45 28.50 10.99
CA MET A 2 7.33 27.69 10.15
C MET A 2 8.78 28.21 10.23
N GLY A 3 9.75 27.33 10.47
CA GLY A 3 11.16 27.65 10.26
C GLY A 3 11.49 27.51 8.78
N GLU A 4 12.43 28.30 8.31
CA GLU A 4 12.91 28.28 6.93
C GLU A 4 14.43 28.14 6.96
N LEU A 5 14.99 27.39 6.01
CA LEU A 5 16.43 27.33 5.83
C LEU A 5 16.96 28.72 5.48
N SER A 6 18.10 29.10 6.10
CA SER A 6 18.80 30.33 5.73
C SER A 6 19.27 30.23 4.27
N THR A 7 19.04 31.29 3.50
CA THR A 7 19.60 31.42 2.14
C THR A 7 21.10 31.76 2.16
N GLN A 8 21.60 32.27 3.27
CA GLN A 8 23.06 32.44 3.51
C GLN A 8 23.60 31.11 4.04
N GLY A 9 24.57 30.54 3.33
CA GLY A 9 25.27 29.34 3.78
C GLY A 9 25.89 29.58 5.16
N ASN A 10 25.74 28.60 6.03
CA ASN A 10 26.40 28.62 7.34
C ASN A 10 27.86 28.18 7.16
N LEU A 11 28.80 29.08 7.40
CA LEU A 11 30.25 28.79 7.32
C LEU A 11 30.70 27.64 8.24
N PHE A 12 29.95 27.40 9.32
CA PHE A 12 30.22 26.33 10.30
C PHE A 12 29.31 25.11 10.11
N GLY A 13 28.47 25.11 9.07
CA GLY A 13 27.62 23.96 8.73
C GLY A 13 28.46 22.80 8.23
N ALA A 14 28.14 21.59 8.67
CA ALA A 14 28.83 20.38 8.21
C ALA A 14 28.72 20.17 6.69
N ASP A 15 27.64 20.63 6.07
CA ASP A 15 27.44 20.64 4.62
C ASP A 15 28.42 21.53 3.87
N HIS A 16 28.99 22.53 4.54
CA HIS A 16 30.09 23.36 4.00
C HIS A 16 31.47 22.79 4.33
N LEU A 17 31.68 22.38 5.59
CA LEU A 17 33.02 21.96 6.06
C LEU A 17 33.40 20.54 5.63
N HIS A 18 32.44 19.62 5.54
CA HIS A 18 32.70 18.18 5.41
C HIS A 18 32.09 17.54 4.17
N LEU A 19 31.45 18.32 3.27
CA LEU A 19 30.79 17.80 2.08
C LEU A 19 31.73 16.98 1.18
N ASP A 20 32.93 17.47 0.96
CA ASP A 20 33.91 16.80 0.10
C ASP A 20 34.46 15.53 0.76
N HIS A 21 34.54 15.49 2.10
CA HIS A 21 34.92 14.31 2.85
C HIS A 21 33.83 13.21 2.82
N VAL A 22 32.57 13.60 2.93
CA VAL A 22 31.42 12.67 2.84
C VAL A 22 31.19 12.19 1.40
N GLY A 23 31.54 13.04 0.43
CA GLY A 23 31.40 12.80 -1.01
C GLY A 23 30.06 13.29 -1.55
N ARG A 24 30.14 14.17 -2.58
CA ARG A 24 28.97 14.71 -3.30
C ARG A 24 28.21 13.67 -4.10
N ASP A 25 28.81 12.54 -4.39
CA ASP A 25 28.29 11.39 -5.11
C ASP A 25 27.58 10.38 -4.20
N THR A 26 27.67 10.56 -2.87
CA THR A 26 26.90 9.79 -1.89
C THR A 26 25.47 10.30 -1.76
N PHE A 27 24.56 9.48 -1.23
CA PHE A 27 23.19 9.91 -0.96
C PHE A 27 23.13 11.04 0.07
N TYR A 28 24.04 11.05 1.03
CA TYR A 28 24.14 12.12 2.05
C TYR A 28 24.57 13.45 1.43
N GLY A 29 25.62 13.45 0.60
CA GLY A 29 26.09 14.65 -0.10
C GLY A 29 25.08 15.14 -1.13
N TRP A 30 24.38 14.23 -1.82
CA TRP A 30 23.27 14.60 -2.72
C TRP A 30 22.13 15.29 -1.95
N LEU A 31 21.71 14.76 -0.80
CA LEU A 31 20.68 15.38 0.04
C LEU A 31 21.10 16.75 0.60
N ALA A 32 22.40 16.94 0.90
CA ALA A 32 22.90 18.23 1.34
C ALA A 32 22.73 19.31 0.25
N VAL A 33 23.10 18.98 -0.98
CA VAL A 33 23.13 19.94 -2.11
C VAL A 33 21.76 20.11 -2.75
N GLU A 34 21.09 19.00 -3.08
CA GLU A 34 19.85 19.02 -3.87
C GLU A 34 18.59 18.95 -3.00
N GLY A 35 18.69 18.38 -1.80
CA GLY A 35 17.53 18.20 -0.91
C GLY A 35 16.69 19.46 -0.69
N PRO A 36 17.29 20.62 -0.35
CA PRO A 36 16.54 21.87 -0.17
C PRO A 36 15.84 22.37 -1.43
N ARG A 37 16.39 22.07 -2.61
CA ARG A 37 15.83 22.47 -3.91
C ARG A 37 14.70 21.54 -4.34
N VAL A 38 14.88 20.24 -4.13
CA VAL A 38 13.87 19.22 -4.46
C VAL A 38 12.66 19.31 -3.52
N PHE A 39 12.89 19.66 -2.26
CA PHE A 39 11.87 19.70 -1.21
C PHE A 39 11.90 21.06 -0.47
N PRO A 40 11.48 22.16 -1.11
CA PRO A 40 11.57 23.48 -0.50
C PRO A 40 10.58 23.66 0.65
N ASP A 41 10.99 24.40 1.68
CA ASP A 41 10.19 24.65 2.90
C ASP A 41 8.81 25.25 2.59
N ALA A 42 8.72 26.12 1.58
CA ALA A 42 7.49 26.83 1.22
C ALA A 42 6.30 25.89 0.94
N GLU A 43 6.56 24.66 0.50
CA GLU A 43 5.51 23.69 0.16
C GLU A 43 4.89 22.99 1.37
N PHE A 44 5.47 23.19 2.53
CA PHE A 44 4.97 22.65 3.80
C PHE A 44 4.28 23.72 4.66
N ARG A 45 3.98 24.91 4.09
CA ARG A 45 3.34 26.02 4.83
C ARG A 45 2.06 25.61 5.52
N GLU A 46 1.26 24.78 4.89
CA GLU A 46 0.00 24.27 5.45
C GLU A 46 0.17 23.48 6.77
N PHE A 47 1.38 23.03 7.07
CA PHE A 47 1.68 22.30 8.32
C PHE A 47 1.79 23.22 9.53
N TYR A 48 1.86 24.53 9.35
CA TYR A 48 2.25 25.47 10.38
C TYR A 48 1.34 26.69 10.43
N VAL A 49 1.08 27.15 11.66
CA VAL A 49 0.48 28.48 11.86
C VAL A 49 1.53 29.52 11.55
N LEU A 50 1.19 30.52 10.70
CA LEU A 50 2.19 31.44 10.15
C LEU A 50 2.59 32.56 11.14
N ASP A 51 1.67 32.99 12.01
CA ASP A 51 1.76 34.26 12.74
C ASP A 51 1.99 34.12 14.25
N ASN A 52 2.11 32.90 14.79
CA ASN A 52 2.22 32.72 16.23
C ASN A 52 3.13 31.54 16.62
N GLY A 53 3.84 31.69 17.72
CA GLY A 53 4.65 30.66 18.38
C GLY A 53 6.12 30.62 17.95
N ARG A 54 6.88 29.71 18.57
CA ARG A 54 8.30 29.49 18.27
C ARG A 54 8.48 28.94 16.84
N LYS A 55 9.53 29.38 16.14
CA LYS A 55 9.93 28.80 14.83
C LYS A 55 10.20 27.29 14.97
N SER A 56 9.61 26.52 14.09
CA SER A 56 9.87 25.07 14.01
C SER A 56 11.23 24.79 13.35
N VAL A 57 11.68 23.54 13.40
CA VAL A 57 12.71 23.06 12.49
C VAL A 57 12.22 23.21 11.05
N PRO A 58 13.05 23.64 10.11
CA PRO A 58 12.68 23.73 8.69
C PRO A 58 12.14 22.41 8.14
N PRO A 59 10.98 22.41 7.47
CA PRO A 59 10.36 21.18 6.94
C PRO A 59 11.27 20.38 6.01
N SER A 60 12.07 21.05 5.20
CA SER A 60 13.04 20.41 4.29
C SER A 60 14.11 19.60 5.05
N GLN A 61 14.56 20.09 6.22
CA GLN A 61 15.49 19.33 7.08
C GLN A 61 14.78 18.12 7.71
N MET A 62 13.55 18.31 8.20
CA MET A 62 12.75 17.23 8.76
C MET A 62 12.48 16.12 7.72
N LEU A 63 12.17 16.51 6.49
CA LEU A 63 11.96 15.55 5.41
C LEU A 63 13.27 14.81 5.05
N ARG A 64 14.40 15.52 4.94
CA ARG A 64 15.71 14.88 4.72
C ARG A 64 16.02 13.87 5.82
N MET A 65 15.70 14.17 7.08
CA MET A 65 15.83 13.23 8.19
C MET A 65 14.94 11.98 8.00
N VAL A 66 13.70 12.13 7.55
CA VAL A 66 12.80 11.00 7.24
C VAL A 66 13.36 10.15 6.10
N LEU A 67 13.89 10.77 5.03
CA LEU A 67 14.51 10.04 3.92
C LEU A 67 15.77 9.28 4.35
N LEU A 68 16.62 9.88 5.17
CA LEU A 68 17.80 9.23 5.75
C LEU A 68 17.40 8.06 6.67
N GLN A 69 16.36 8.23 7.47
CA GLN A 69 15.83 7.18 8.33
C GLN A 69 15.46 5.91 7.53
N TRP A 70 14.86 6.09 6.35
CA TRP A 70 14.51 4.99 5.45
C TRP A 70 15.73 4.44 4.71
N TYR A 71 16.63 5.30 4.28
CA TYR A 71 17.85 4.90 3.59
C TYR A 71 18.75 4.02 4.48
N ASP A 72 18.97 4.45 5.72
CA ASP A 72 19.78 3.74 6.71
C ASP A 72 19.02 2.68 7.53
N LYS A 73 17.69 2.61 7.39
CA LYS A 73 16.79 1.65 8.08
C LYS A 73 16.81 1.75 9.60
N VAL A 74 16.93 2.94 10.14
CA VAL A 74 17.07 3.18 11.57
C VAL A 74 15.75 3.50 12.28
N SER A 75 15.71 3.28 13.60
CA SER A 75 14.59 3.66 14.47
C SER A 75 14.50 5.17 14.65
N ASP A 76 13.42 5.65 15.30
CA ASP A 76 13.29 7.07 15.64
C ASP A 76 14.39 7.51 16.59
N GLU A 77 14.69 6.70 17.60
CA GLU A 77 15.75 6.94 18.58
C GLU A 77 17.11 7.04 17.89
N GLU A 78 17.43 6.06 17.05
CA GLU A 78 18.70 6.02 16.34
C GLU A 78 18.83 7.20 15.37
N ALA A 79 17.73 7.62 14.71
CA ALA A 79 17.74 8.80 13.83
C ALA A 79 18.11 10.07 14.60
N ILE A 80 17.60 10.25 15.82
CA ILE A 80 17.97 11.38 16.68
C ILE A 80 19.46 11.31 17.05
N VAL A 81 19.94 10.13 17.47
CA VAL A 81 21.36 9.90 17.81
C VAL A 81 22.27 10.21 16.61
N ARG A 82 21.92 9.71 15.41
CA ARG A 82 22.70 9.97 14.18
C ARG A 82 22.67 11.44 13.78
N SER A 83 21.57 12.15 13.93
CA SER A 83 21.53 13.59 13.66
C SER A 83 22.51 14.37 14.57
N ARG A 84 22.83 13.83 15.74
CA ARG A 84 23.76 14.45 16.68
C ARG A 84 25.22 14.07 16.47
N TYR A 85 25.53 12.83 16.10
CA TYR A 85 26.87 12.29 16.14
C TYR A 85 27.41 11.74 14.82
N ASP A 86 26.56 11.43 13.81
CA ASP A 86 27.00 10.90 12.53
C ASP A 86 27.28 12.06 11.56
N LEU A 87 28.55 12.22 11.18
CA LEU A 87 28.99 13.28 10.28
C LEU A 87 28.25 13.29 8.93
N ARG A 88 27.94 12.12 8.39
CA ARG A 88 27.18 12.00 7.13
C ARG A 88 25.77 12.58 7.26
N TRP A 89 25.13 12.34 8.41
CA TRP A 89 23.80 12.89 8.71
C TRP A 89 23.88 14.40 8.93
N LYS A 90 24.90 14.88 9.63
CA LYS A 90 25.12 16.33 9.80
C LYS A 90 25.27 17.04 8.48
N VAL A 91 26.09 16.49 7.56
CA VAL A 91 26.25 17.01 6.19
C VAL A 91 24.92 17.01 5.46
N ALA A 92 24.20 15.88 5.43
CA ALA A 92 22.92 15.75 4.72
C ALA A 92 21.84 16.70 5.26
N LEU A 93 21.87 17.03 6.53
CA LEU A 93 20.89 17.90 7.21
C LEU A 93 21.33 19.38 7.26
N GLY A 94 22.60 19.70 6.98
CA GLY A 94 23.14 21.04 7.09
C GLY A 94 23.22 21.53 8.53
N LEU A 95 23.66 20.67 9.46
CA LEU A 95 23.78 20.96 10.88
C LEU A 95 25.22 21.35 11.25
N GLU A 96 25.37 22.13 12.30
CA GLU A 96 26.69 22.35 12.92
C GLU A 96 27.13 21.12 13.73
N ASP A 97 28.43 21.01 14.01
CA ASP A 97 28.99 19.83 14.68
C ASP A 97 28.40 19.55 16.06
N HIS A 98 27.97 20.60 16.78
CA HIS A 98 27.37 20.48 18.10
C HIS A 98 25.84 20.37 18.12
N GLU A 99 25.18 20.58 16.97
CA GLU A 99 23.73 20.58 16.87
C GLU A 99 23.13 19.18 16.80
N ALA A 100 21.87 19.06 17.23
CA ALA A 100 20.96 17.97 16.95
C ALA A 100 19.69 18.54 16.31
N LEU A 101 19.13 17.86 15.30
CA LEU A 101 18.02 18.44 14.53
C LEU A 101 16.76 18.67 15.37
N CYS A 102 16.30 17.65 16.08
CA CYS A 102 15.02 17.71 16.81
C CYS A 102 14.91 16.61 17.88
N ALA A 103 13.85 16.69 18.69
CA ALA A 103 13.44 15.60 19.59
C ALA A 103 12.60 14.55 18.83
N LYS A 104 12.52 13.34 19.36
CA LYS A 104 11.73 12.22 18.80
C LYS A 104 10.26 12.60 18.53
N PHE A 105 9.63 13.29 19.48
CA PHE A 105 8.23 13.74 19.32
C PHE A 105 8.05 14.67 18.10
N THR A 106 9.01 15.54 17.84
CA THR A 106 8.98 16.46 16.68
C THR A 106 9.01 15.67 15.37
N LEU A 107 9.86 14.62 15.28
CA LEU A 107 9.92 13.73 14.12
C LEU A 107 8.59 12.99 13.91
N GLN A 108 8.01 12.46 14.96
CA GLN A 108 6.72 11.77 14.91
C GLN A 108 5.58 12.70 14.50
N THR A 109 5.55 13.92 15.05
CA THR A 109 4.57 14.96 14.69
C THR A 109 4.69 15.35 13.22
N PHE A 110 5.91 15.51 12.70
CA PHE A 110 6.13 15.82 11.29
C PHE A 110 5.60 14.73 10.36
N ARG A 111 5.87 13.45 10.67
CA ARG A 111 5.31 12.33 9.91
C ARG A 111 3.78 12.28 9.99
N GLY A 112 3.20 12.60 11.15
CA GLY A 112 1.75 12.75 11.30
C GLY A 112 1.17 13.82 10.36
N LYS A 113 1.84 14.95 10.23
CA LYS A 113 1.46 16.02 9.28
C LYS A 113 1.58 15.57 7.82
N LEU A 114 2.65 14.87 7.44
CA LEU A 114 2.81 14.27 6.10
C LEU A 114 1.65 13.31 5.76
N LEU A 115 1.20 12.53 6.74
CA LEU A 115 0.07 11.61 6.57
C LEU A 115 -1.24 12.36 6.34
N LEU A 116 -1.55 13.33 7.20
CA LEU A 116 -2.82 14.07 7.18
C LEU A 116 -2.98 14.91 5.91
N SER A 117 -1.89 15.48 5.40
CA SER A 117 -1.87 16.28 4.17
C SER A 117 -1.73 15.46 2.89
N LYS A 118 -1.60 14.11 3.00
CA LYS A 118 -1.37 13.20 1.87
C LYS A 118 -0.11 13.53 1.03
N LYS A 119 0.85 14.23 1.60
CA LYS A 119 2.11 14.64 0.93
C LYS A 119 3.01 13.46 0.48
N GLY A 120 2.78 12.26 1.01
CA GLY A 120 3.56 11.08 0.59
C GLY A 120 3.57 10.87 -0.93
N ARG A 121 2.46 11.11 -1.62
CA ARG A 121 2.36 10.99 -3.08
C ARG A 121 3.12 12.10 -3.81
N GLU A 122 3.05 13.33 -3.30
CA GLU A 122 3.85 14.43 -3.87
C GLU A 122 5.35 14.15 -3.76
N LEU A 123 5.82 13.52 -2.67
CA LEU A 123 7.22 13.12 -2.52
C LEU A 123 7.63 12.11 -3.61
N LEU A 124 6.78 11.12 -3.89
CA LEU A 124 7.01 10.18 -4.97
C LEU A 124 7.08 10.89 -6.33
N ASN A 125 6.10 11.75 -6.65
CA ASN A 125 6.05 12.50 -7.91
C ASN A 125 7.32 13.33 -8.12
N ARG A 126 7.83 13.97 -7.06
CA ARG A 126 9.11 14.71 -7.11
C ARG A 126 10.29 13.80 -7.39
N SER A 127 10.33 12.63 -6.78
CA SER A 127 11.41 11.67 -7.05
C SER A 127 11.41 11.22 -8.52
N VAL A 128 10.24 11.12 -9.16
CA VAL A 128 10.12 10.84 -10.60
C VAL A 128 10.66 12.01 -11.44
N LYS A 129 10.34 13.27 -11.05
CA LYS A 129 10.93 14.47 -11.69
C LYS A 129 12.46 14.48 -11.58
N VAL A 130 13.01 14.08 -10.42
CA VAL A 130 14.46 13.93 -10.24
C VAL A 130 15.01 12.84 -11.16
N CYS A 131 14.36 11.67 -11.25
CA CYS A 131 14.79 10.60 -12.16
C CYS A 131 14.83 11.04 -13.61
N ARG A 132 13.87 11.86 -14.05
CA ARG A 132 13.89 12.46 -15.38
C ARG A 132 15.05 13.46 -15.52
N ALA A 133 15.20 14.38 -14.58
CA ALA A 133 16.23 15.40 -14.62
C ALA A 133 17.66 14.82 -14.66
N GLU A 134 17.89 13.71 -13.97
CA GLU A 134 19.16 12.97 -13.99
C GLU A 134 19.27 11.97 -15.16
N GLY A 135 18.30 11.97 -16.08
CA GLY A 135 18.30 11.16 -17.31
C GLY A 135 18.06 9.66 -17.08
N ALA A 136 17.59 9.27 -15.90
CA ALA A 136 17.17 7.88 -15.65
C ALA A 136 15.86 7.57 -16.37
N LEU A 137 14.86 8.45 -16.31
CA LEU A 137 13.61 8.37 -17.06
C LEU A 137 13.77 9.18 -18.37
N ARG A 138 13.82 8.48 -19.51
CA ARG A 138 14.17 9.09 -20.80
C ARG A 138 13.01 9.21 -21.77
N SER A 139 11.98 8.36 -21.65
CA SER A 139 10.87 8.33 -22.59
C SER A 139 9.61 8.94 -21.98
N ARG A 140 8.83 9.64 -22.81
CA ARG A 140 7.47 10.06 -22.50
C ARG A 140 6.48 8.90 -22.62
N GLN A 141 6.75 7.97 -23.54
CA GLN A 141 5.95 6.76 -23.73
C GLN A 141 6.66 5.59 -23.04
N VAL A 142 6.05 5.07 -21.98
CA VAL A 142 6.65 4.03 -21.16
C VAL A 142 5.80 2.75 -21.15
N ARG A 143 6.47 1.62 -20.98
CA ARG A 143 5.83 0.34 -20.69
C ARG A 143 5.89 0.13 -19.18
N ALA A 144 4.72 0.01 -18.55
CA ALA A 144 4.62 -0.13 -17.12
C ALA A 144 4.61 -1.61 -16.72
N ALA A 145 5.38 -1.97 -15.71
CA ALA A 145 5.29 -3.26 -15.02
C ALA A 145 4.65 -3.06 -13.64
N VAL A 146 3.62 -3.85 -13.32
CA VAL A 146 2.89 -3.79 -12.05
C VAL A 146 3.03 -5.11 -11.32
N ASP A 147 3.25 -5.04 -9.99
CA ASP A 147 3.30 -6.21 -9.13
C ASP A 147 3.04 -5.82 -7.67
N THR A 148 2.69 -6.83 -6.85
CA THR A 148 2.43 -6.68 -5.42
C THR A 148 3.46 -7.42 -4.56
N SER A 149 3.64 -6.97 -3.33
CA SER A 149 4.43 -7.68 -2.32
C SER A 149 3.73 -7.66 -0.97
N PRO A 150 3.80 -8.76 -0.18
CA PRO A 150 3.33 -8.77 1.19
C PRO A 150 4.06 -7.74 2.06
N ILE A 151 3.31 -7.00 2.85
CA ILE A 151 3.79 -6.18 3.96
C ILE A 151 3.28 -6.83 5.24
N ILE A 152 4.20 -7.39 6.02
CA ILE A 152 3.86 -8.05 7.28
C ILE A 152 3.38 -6.99 8.26
N GLY A 153 2.19 -7.18 8.81
CA GLY A 153 1.60 -6.26 9.78
C GLY A 153 2.35 -6.22 11.10
N ARG A 154 2.15 -5.17 11.87
CA ARG A 154 2.75 -4.99 13.19
C ARG A 154 1.88 -5.55 14.32
N GLY A 155 0.57 -5.64 14.10
CA GLY A 155 -0.38 -6.12 15.10
C GLY A 155 -0.18 -7.61 15.41
N ALA A 156 -0.28 -7.98 16.68
CA ALA A 156 -0.29 -9.37 17.07
C ALA A 156 -1.54 -10.07 16.51
N VAL A 157 -1.34 -11.20 15.87
CA VAL A 157 -2.43 -12.07 15.41
C VAL A 157 -2.79 -13.04 16.51
N LYS A 158 -4.06 -13.11 16.85
CA LYS A 158 -4.56 -13.93 17.93
C LYS A 158 -5.70 -14.87 17.47
N ASP A 159 -5.87 -15.95 18.22
CA ASP A 159 -7.08 -16.79 18.11
C ASP A 159 -8.32 -16.03 18.57
N THR A 160 -9.52 -16.58 18.31
CA THR A 160 -10.78 -15.90 18.60
C THR A 160 -10.95 -15.52 20.06
N TYR A 161 -10.58 -16.39 21.01
CA TYR A 161 -10.74 -16.12 22.44
C TYR A 161 -9.89 -14.94 22.89
N ASN A 162 -8.60 -14.95 22.55
CA ASN A 162 -7.69 -13.88 22.88
C ASN A 162 -7.98 -12.58 22.09
N LEU A 163 -8.50 -12.72 20.86
CA LEU A 163 -8.87 -11.56 20.03
C LEU A 163 -10.07 -10.81 20.63
N VAL A 164 -11.10 -11.55 21.09
CA VAL A 164 -12.27 -10.97 21.78
C VAL A 164 -11.84 -10.38 23.14
N ALA A 165 -10.95 -11.06 23.86
CA ALA A 165 -10.40 -10.54 25.12
C ALA A 165 -9.65 -9.21 24.93
N ASP A 166 -8.83 -9.09 23.89
CA ASP A 166 -8.16 -7.82 23.55
C ASP A 166 -9.18 -6.73 23.17
N GLY A 167 -10.28 -7.09 22.49
CA GLY A 167 -11.39 -6.19 22.20
C GLY A 167 -12.06 -5.68 23.48
N MET A 168 -12.33 -6.59 24.43
CA MET A 168 -12.82 -6.26 25.76
C MET A 168 -11.87 -5.32 26.51
N ALA A 169 -10.58 -5.65 26.58
CA ALA A 169 -9.56 -4.81 27.20
C ALA A 169 -9.51 -3.40 26.59
N LYS A 170 -9.64 -3.30 25.25
CA LYS A 170 -9.70 -2.02 24.56
C LYS A 170 -10.92 -1.20 24.94
N LEU A 171 -12.10 -1.84 25.00
CA LEU A 171 -13.34 -1.20 25.43
C LEU A 171 -13.25 -0.71 26.88
N LEU A 172 -12.78 -1.55 27.80
CA LEU A 172 -12.61 -1.18 29.21
C LEU A 172 -11.66 -0.01 29.40
N ARG A 173 -10.54 0.05 28.65
CA ARG A 173 -9.64 1.20 28.64
C ARG A 173 -10.32 2.47 28.15
N ALA A 174 -11.12 2.38 27.09
CA ALA A 174 -11.86 3.52 26.54
C ALA A 174 -12.92 4.02 27.53
N LEU A 175 -13.66 3.13 28.18
CA LEU A 175 -14.65 3.48 29.22
C LEU A 175 -14.01 4.11 30.44
N ALA A 176 -12.98 3.48 31.00
CA ALA A 176 -12.24 4.03 32.14
C ALA A 176 -11.72 5.45 31.85
N ALA A 177 -11.11 5.67 30.68
CA ALA A 177 -10.65 7.00 30.27
C ALA A 177 -11.81 7.99 30.06
N PHE A 178 -12.95 7.52 29.53
CA PHE A 178 -14.13 8.35 29.30
C PHE A 178 -14.81 8.81 30.60
N GLU A 179 -14.80 8.00 31.64
CA GLU A 179 -15.37 8.35 32.94
C GLU A 179 -14.38 9.06 33.88
N THR A 180 -13.08 9.08 33.53
CA THR A 180 -12.04 9.74 34.34
C THR A 180 -11.87 11.21 33.93
N PRO A 181 -11.80 12.18 34.88
CA PRO A 181 -11.48 13.57 34.61
C PRO A 181 -10.12 13.74 33.95
N LEU A 182 -9.97 14.77 33.07
CA LEU A 182 -8.76 15.00 32.26
C LEU A 182 -7.46 15.10 33.07
N LEU A 183 -7.54 15.60 34.29
CA LEU A 183 -6.36 15.80 35.16
C LEU A 183 -6.10 14.63 36.12
N GLU A 184 -6.89 13.59 36.07
CA GLU A 184 -6.77 12.40 36.90
C GLU A 184 -6.14 11.25 36.11
N GLY A 185 -5.42 10.38 36.82
CA GLY A 185 -4.85 9.16 36.23
C GLY A 185 -5.94 8.11 35.98
N VAL A 186 -5.91 7.49 34.79
CA VAL A 186 -6.88 6.43 34.41
C VAL A 186 -6.49 5.11 35.08
N ASP A 187 -7.29 4.64 36.05
CA ASP A 187 -7.16 3.30 36.65
C ASP A 187 -8.03 2.27 35.96
N VAL A 188 -7.49 1.63 34.92
CA VAL A 188 -8.20 0.62 34.13
C VAL A 188 -8.45 -0.66 34.92
N GLU A 189 -7.53 -1.06 35.78
CA GLU A 189 -7.65 -2.29 36.59
C GLU A 189 -8.72 -2.14 37.69
N GLY A 190 -8.73 -1.02 38.39
CA GLY A 190 -9.76 -0.68 39.37
C GLY A 190 -11.14 -0.57 38.72
N TYR A 191 -11.20 0.06 37.56
CA TYR A 191 -12.44 0.13 36.74
C TYR A 191 -12.96 -1.25 36.36
N ALA A 192 -12.12 -2.11 35.81
CA ALA A 192 -12.50 -3.46 35.41
C ALA A 192 -12.93 -4.31 36.61
N ARG A 193 -12.29 -4.12 37.78
CA ARG A 193 -12.64 -4.79 39.04
C ARG A 193 -14.02 -4.37 39.53
N ALA A 194 -14.36 -3.09 39.44
CA ALA A 194 -15.67 -2.57 39.82
C ALA A 194 -16.83 -3.16 38.99
N HIS A 195 -16.53 -3.61 37.78
CA HIS A 195 -17.50 -4.21 36.86
C HIS A 195 -17.35 -5.74 36.72
N ASP A 196 -16.51 -6.38 37.55
CA ASP A 196 -16.25 -7.82 37.51
C ASP A 196 -15.76 -8.33 36.14
N LEU A 197 -14.85 -7.56 35.52
CA LEU A 197 -14.25 -7.81 34.21
C LEU A 197 -12.71 -7.81 34.27
N SER A 198 -12.12 -8.01 35.45
CA SER A 198 -10.67 -7.93 35.68
C SER A 198 -9.86 -8.87 34.79
N ARG A 199 -10.40 -10.08 34.49
CA ARG A 199 -9.72 -11.10 33.67
C ARG A 199 -9.30 -10.62 32.27
N TYR A 200 -9.88 -9.52 31.78
CA TYR A 200 -9.57 -8.96 30.47
C TYR A 200 -8.42 -7.94 30.47
N VAL A 201 -8.02 -7.45 31.63
CA VAL A 201 -7.01 -6.38 31.76
C VAL A 201 -5.80 -6.76 32.59
N THR A 202 -5.90 -7.78 33.45
CA THR A 202 -4.82 -8.20 34.38
C THR A 202 -3.88 -9.24 33.78
N GLY A 203 -4.34 -10.03 32.80
CA GLY A 203 -3.58 -11.12 32.19
C GLY A 203 -2.98 -10.77 30.82
N THR A 204 -2.18 -11.68 30.28
CA THR A 204 -1.57 -11.56 28.95
C THR A 204 -2.29 -12.42 27.90
N SER A 205 -2.98 -13.48 28.31
CA SER A 205 -3.65 -14.43 27.45
C SER A 205 -4.85 -15.07 28.15
N LEU A 206 -6.06 -14.65 27.82
CA LEU A 206 -7.27 -15.22 28.39
C LEU A 206 -7.32 -16.76 28.19
N LYS A 207 -6.98 -17.22 26.99
CA LYS A 207 -6.95 -18.65 26.67
C LYS A 207 -5.84 -19.39 27.44
N GLY A 208 -4.67 -18.78 27.60
CA GLY A 208 -3.51 -19.41 28.26
C GLY A 208 -3.65 -19.46 29.78
N GLU A 209 -4.45 -18.57 30.36
CA GLU A 209 -4.69 -18.47 31.81
C GLU A 209 -5.93 -19.24 32.26
N ALA A 210 -6.78 -19.68 31.29
CA ALA A 210 -7.94 -20.49 31.61
C ALA A 210 -7.55 -21.93 31.94
N GLU A 211 -7.89 -22.39 33.14
CA GLU A 211 -7.76 -23.78 33.58
C GLU A 211 -8.87 -24.62 32.95
N LEU A 212 -8.72 -24.96 31.66
CA LEU A 212 -9.73 -25.63 30.84
C LEU A 212 -9.11 -26.76 30.02
N ASP A 213 -9.80 -27.89 29.90
CA ASP A 213 -9.46 -28.90 28.92
C ASP A 213 -9.87 -28.42 27.50
N TRP A 214 -8.89 -27.97 26.71
CA TRP A 214 -9.12 -27.46 25.37
C TRP A 214 -9.43 -28.53 24.32
N ASP A 215 -9.33 -29.82 24.66
CA ASP A 215 -9.76 -30.92 23.81
C ASP A 215 -11.24 -31.27 24.04
N ASP A 216 -11.84 -30.92 25.20
CA ASP A 216 -13.26 -31.04 25.47
C ASP A 216 -14.07 -29.94 24.75
N GLU A 217 -14.97 -30.36 23.85
CA GLU A 217 -15.83 -29.48 23.07
C GLU A 217 -16.84 -28.74 23.95
N GLY A 218 -17.44 -29.44 24.91
CA GLY A 218 -18.43 -28.86 25.81
C GLY A 218 -17.83 -27.78 26.72
N ALA A 219 -16.63 -28.02 27.24
CA ALA A 219 -15.91 -27.07 28.05
C ALA A 219 -15.55 -25.80 27.23
N ARG A 220 -15.13 -25.95 25.95
CA ARG A 220 -14.87 -24.82 25.05
C ARG A 220 -16.12 -24.00 24.75
N GLU A 221 -17.26 -24.67 24.49
CA GLU A 221 -18.56 -24.01 24.24
C GLU A 221 -19.04 -23.25 25.48
N ALA A 222 -18.93 -23.83 26.68
CA ALA A 222 -19.26 -23.16 27.93
C ALA A 222 -18.41 -21.89 28.14
N PHE A 223 -17.13 -21.99 27.98
CA PHE A 223 -16.19 -20.85 28.10
C PHE A 223 -16.47 -19.75 27.08
N LEU A 224 -16.76 -20.12 25.82
CA LEU A 224 -17.10 -19.15 24.78
C LEU A 224 -18.44 -18.47 25.08
N THR A 225 -19.42 -19.23 25.61
CA THR A 225 -20.72 -18.69 26.02
C THR A 225 -20.58 -17.67 27.13
N GLU A 226 -19.76 -17.96 28.15
CA GLU A 226 -19.44 -17.01 29.22
C GLU A 226 -18.77 -15.74 28.68
N LEU A 227 -17.80 -15.88 27.77
CA LEU A 227 -17.15 -14.76 27.10
C LEU A 227 -18.16 -13.86 26.35
N VAL A 228 -19.12 -14.46 25.63
CA VAL A 228 -20.16 -13.72 24.91
C VAL A 228 -21.11 -13.01 25.88
N VAL A 229 -21.46 -13.63 27.01
CA VAL A 229 -22.24 -12.98 28.07
C VAL A 229 -21.54 -11.74 28.62
N ASP A 230 -20.26 -11.82 28.90
CA ASP A 230 -19.46 -10.67 29.35
C ASP A 230 -19.39 -9.57 28.30
N VAL A 231 -19.19 -9.93 27.02
CA VAL A 231 -19.23 -8.94 25.92
C VAL A 231 -20.55 -8.20 25.88
N ARG A 232 -21.67 -8.94 25.95
CA ARG A 232 -23.01 -8.32 25.97
C ARG A 232 -23.23 -7.42 27.17
N ARG A 233 -22.67 -7.79 28.34
CA ARG A 233 -22.72 -7.00 29.56
C ARG A 233 -21.93 -5.70 29.37
N ALA A 234 -20.71 -5.77 28.87
CA ALA A 234 -19.86 -4.62 28.62
C ALA A 234 -20.45 -3.65 27.57
N LEU A 235 -21.04 -4.17 26.49
CA LEU A 235 -21.71 -3.34 25.49
C LEU A 235 -22.94 -2.61 26.05
N ARG A 236 -23.76 -3.28 26.90
CA ARG A 236 -24.88 -2.63 27.59
C ARG A 236 -24.40 -1.53 28.54
N LEU A 237 -23.37 -1.82 29.35
CA LEU A 237 -22.74 -0.84 30.23
C LEU A 237 -22.26 0.40 29.44
N SER A 238 -21.59 0.17 28.31
CA SER A 238 -21.11 1.26 27.45
C SER A 238 -22.25 2.14 26.94
N THR A 239 -23.37 1.53 26.53
CA THR A 239 -24.55 2.28 26.06
C THR A 239 -25.12 3.14 27.20
N GLN A 240 -25.28 2.58 28.40
CA GLN A 240 -25.79 3.31 29.58
C GLN A 240 -24.89 4.50 29.97
N ILE A 241 -23.56 4.32 29.93
CA ILE A 241 -22.60 5.36 30.22
C ILE A 241 -22.68 6.50 29.18
N LEU A 242 -22.78 6.16 27.90
CA LEU A 242 -22.91 7.16 26.84
C LEU A 242 -24.23 7.95 26.93
N GLU A 243 -25.34 7.27 27.23
CA GLU A 243 -26.66 7.90 27.45
C GLU A 243 -26.65 8.83 28.67
N ALA A 244 -26.07 8.38 29.78
CA ALA A 244 -25.90 9.20 30.97
C ALA A 244 -25.03 10.43 30.70
N ALA A 245 -23.96 10.27 29.93
CA ALA A 245 -23.06 11.34 29.55
C ALA A 245 -23.74 12.40 28.65
N ALA A 246 -24.60 11.97 27.74
CA ALA A 246 -25.38 12.87 26.88
C ALA A 246 -26.36 13.77 27.68
N SER A 247 -26.82 13.29 28.85
CA SER A 247 -27.72 14.00 29.75
C SER A 247 -26.97 14.87 30.78
N SER A 248 -25.65 14.75 30.87
CA SER A 248 -24.81 15.48 31.83
C SER A 248 -24.24 16.75 31.18
N GLY A 249 -23.99 17.78 31.99
CA GLY A 249 -23.36 19.03 31.50
C GLY A 249 -21.92 18.81 30.98
N PRO A 250 -21.27 19.83 30.41
CA PRO A 250 -19.94 19.73 29.85
C PRO A 250 -18.91 19.33 30.92
N PHE A 251 -18.30 18.19 30.72
CA PHE A 251 -17.27 17.63 31.58
C PHE A 251 -16.04 17.29 30.73
N THR A 252 -14.86 17.78 31.12
CA THR A 252 -13.61 17.50 30.41
C THR A 252 -13.07 16.15 30.87
N ARG A 253 -12.99 15.21 29.96
CA ARG A 253 -12.66 13.78 30.21
C ARG A 253 -11.28 13.43 29.66
N SER A 254 -10.67 12.39 30.21
CA SER A 254 -9.40 11.84 29.71
C SER A 254 -9.54 11.09 28.39
N GLY A 255 -10.73 10.54 28.11
CA GLY A 255 -11.07 9.83 26.87
C GLY A 255 -12.23 10.48 26.10
N SER A 256 -12.43 10.09 24.86
CA SER A 256 -13.49 10.60 24.00
C SER A 256 -14.65 9.61 23.83
N GLU A 257 -15.86 10.14 23.61
CA GLU A 257 -17.03 9.31 23.24
C GLU A 257 -16.76 8.49 21.97
N LYS A 258 -16.03 9.06 21.03
CA LYS A 258 -15.64 8.38 19.80
C LYS A 258 -14.82 7.13 20.08
N ASP A 259 -13.85 7.19 20.99
CA ASP A 259 -13.01 6.02 21.34
C ASP A 259 -13.84 4.89 21.93
N VAL A 260 -14.86 5.20 22.73
CA VAL A 260 -15.79 4.23 23.28
C VAL A 260 -16.63 3.59 22.16
N ARG A 261 -17.23 4.39 21.28
CA ARG A 261 -18.02 3.91 20.14
C ARG A 261 -17.21 3.05 19.18
N ASP A 262 -16.01 3.49 18.83
CA ASP A 262 -15.08 2.75 17.97
C ASP A 262 -14.69 1.38 18.60
N ALA A 263 -14.50 1.35 19.93
CA ALA A 263 -14.19 0.11 20.65
C ALA A 263 -15.40 -0.83 20.73
N MET A 264 -16.62 -0.31 20.93
CA MET A 264 -17.87 -1.08 20.91
C MET A 264 -18.10 -1.71 19.53
N GLU A 265 -17.97 -0.93 18.46
CA GLU A 265 -18.13 -1.40 17.08
C GLU A 265 -17.12 -2.49 16.74
N LEU A 266 -15.85 -2.28 17.10
CA LEU A 266 -14.80 -3.27 16.91
C LEU A 266 -15.12 -4.56 17.63
N LEU A 267 -15.48 -4.50 18.93
CA LEU A 267 -15.81 -5.68 19.74
C LEU A 267 -17.01 -6.45 19.18
N GLY A 268 -18.04 -5.73 18.74
CA GLY A 268 -19.21 -6.33 18.07
C GLY A 268 -18.81 -7.10 16.81
N LYS A 269 -17.98 -6.51 15.95
CA LYS A 269 -17.45 -7.17 14.73
C LYS A 269 -16.61 -8.41 15.04
N LEU A 270 -15.78 -8.38 16.11
CA LEU A 270 -14.97 -9.54 16.51
C LEU A 270 -15.82 -10.73 16.90
N VAL A 271 -16.91 -10.51 17.62
CA VAL A 271 -17.85 -11.59 17.97
C VAL A 271 -18.64 -12.03 16.73
N GLU A 272 -19.20 -11.09 15.97
CA GLU A 272 -20.01 -11.39 14.78
C GLU A 272 -19.23 -12.22 13.75
N GLN A 273 -17.95 -11.95 13.54
CA GLN A 273 -17.15 -12.64 12.51
C GLN A 273 -16.86 -14.11 12.83
N ASP A 274 -16.64 -14.44 14.10
CA ASP A 274 -16.08 -15.74 14.52
C ASP A 274 -17.05 -16.57 15.39
N VAL A 275 -18.13 -15.99 15.93
CA VAL A 275 -19.01 -16.64 16.88
C VAL A 275 -20.45 -16.71 16.36
N GLU A 276 -21.08 -17.85 16.53
CA GLU A 276 -22.52 -18.08 16.33
C GLU A 276 -23.18 -18.37 17.67
N VAL A 277 -24.32 -17.73 17.92
CA VAL A 277 -25.11 -17.98 19.15
C VAL A 277 -26.37 -18.73 18.76
N ARG A 278 -26.52 -19.92 19.30
CA ARG A 278 -27.67 -20.79 19.08
C ARG A 278 -28.94 -20.25 19.78
N GLU A 279 -30.12 -20.79 19.44
CA GLU A 279 -31.40 -20.40 20.03
C GLU A 279 -31.45 -20.62 21.54
N ASP A 280 -30.77 -21.64 22.06
CA ASP A 280 -30.63 -21.94 23.48
C ASP A 280 -29.70 -20.98 24.24
N GLY A 281 -29.03 -20.07 23.53
CA GLY A 281 -28.11 -19.08 24.10
C GLY A 281 -26.67 -19.56 24.19
N THR A 282 -26.36 -20.80 23.82
CA THR A 282 -24.96 -21.30 23.76
C THR A 282 -24.22 -20.70 22.58
N ALA A 283 -22.91 -20.47 22.75
CA ALA A 283 -22.06 -19.89 21.74
C ALA A 283 -21.08 -20.93 21.17
N GLU A 284 -20.95 -20.97 19.84
CA GLU A 284 -20.01 -21.84 19.15
C GLU A 284 -19.13 -21.03 18.15
N LEU A 285 -17.95 -21.58 17.82
CA LEU A 285 -17.11 -20.99 16.79
C LEU A 285 -17.69 -21.29 15.40
N LYS A 286 -17.84 -20.25 14.57
CA LYS A 286 -18.25 -20.41 13.18
C LYS A 286 -17.29 -21.28 12.39
N GLN A 287 -17.85 -22.13 11.53
CA GLN A 287 -17.05 -22.94 10.60
C GLN A 287 -16.45 -22.06 9.50
N GLY A 288 -15.13 -22.18 9.29
CA GLY A 288 -14.40 -21.44 8.25
C GLY A 288 -13.81 -20.11 8.74
N VAL A 289 -13.42 -19.26 7.80
CA VAL A 289 -12.84 -17.94 8.08
C VAL A 289 -13.61 -16.89 7.30
N ALA A 290 -14.12 -15.88 7.97
CA ALA A 290 -14.77 -14.74 7.33
C ALA A 290 -13.82 -14.05 6.35
N LYS A 291 -14.32 -13.62 5.18
CA LYS A 291 -13.52 -12.99 4.11
C LYS A 291 -12.74 -11.78 4.63
N ASP A 292 -13.38 -10.97 5.45
CA ASP A 292 -12.82 -9.72 5.99
C ASP A 292 -12.51 -9.83 7.49
N ARG A 293 -12.12 -11.03 7.94
CA ARG A 293 -11.78 -11.29 9.33
C ARG A 293 -10.72 -10.32 9.84
N ILE A 294 -11.05 -9.60 10.93
CA ILE A 294 -10.11 -8.82 11.71
C ILE A 294 -9.21 -9.78 12.48
N VAL A 295 -7.91 -9.62 12.35
CA VAL A 295 -6.91 -10.54 12.92
C VAL A 295 -6.16 -9.95 14.11
N SER A 296 -6.28 -8.64 14.31
CA SER A 296 -5.63 -7.89 15.39
C SER A 296 -6.49 -6.71 15.83
N VAL A 297 -6.67 -6.54 17.11
CA VAL A 297 -7.36 -5.38 17.71
C VAL A 297 -6.53 -4.10 17.59
N HIS A 298 -5.20 -4.23 17.59
CA HIS A 298 -4.28 -3.08 17.46
C HIS A 298 -4.21 -2.54 16.03
N ASP A 299 -4.41 -3.41 15.03
CA ASP A 299 -4.49 -3.03 13.61
C ASP A 299 -5.69 -3.74 12.95
N PRO A 300 -6.90 -3.17 13.10
CA PRO A 300 -8.12 -3.76 12.53
C PRO A 300 -8.16 -3.82 11.00
N GLU A 301 -7.23 -3.14 10.32
CA GLU A 301 -7.12 -3.16 8.87
C GLU A 301 -6.21 -4.28 8.33
N MET A 302 -5.48 -4.97 9.21
CA MET A 302 -4.72 -6.17 8.84
C MET A 302 -5.65 -7.30 8.40
N ARG A 303 -5.19 -8.08 7.43
CA ARG A 303 -5.92 -9.26 6.94
C ARG A 303 -4.99 -10.44 6.75
N HIS A 304 -5.56 -11.66 6.81
CA HIS A 304 -4.89 -12.87 6.38
C HIS A 304 -4.69 -12.85 4.87
N GLY A 305 -3.45 -12.74 4.42
CA GLY A 305 -3.08 -12.76 3.02
C GLY A 305 -2.41 -14.07 2.60
N ARG A 306 -2.33 -14.30 1.29
CA ARG A 306 -1.59 -15.42 0.70
C ARG A 306 -0.71 -14.93 -0.43
N LYS A 307 0.55 -15.33 -0.42
CA LYS A 307 1.46 -15.18 -1.55
C LYS A 307 1.43 -16.42 -2.46
N SER A 308 1.18 -17.59 -1.89
CA SER A 308 1.04 -18.87 -2.60
C SER A 308 0.17 -19.83 -1.80
N LYS A 309 -0.09 -21.04 -2.34
CA LYS A 309 -0.82 -22.09 -1.59
C LYS A 309 -0.19 -22.41 -0.24
N LYS A 310 1.14 -22.28 -0.12
CA LYS A 310 1.92 -22.63 1.10
C LYS A 310 2.31 -21.41 1.94
N VAL A 311 2.47 -20.24 1.33
CA VAL A 311 2.97 -19.03 2.00
C VAL A 311 1.82 -18.11 2.34
N ARG A 312 1.54 -17.98 3.63
CA ARG A 312 0.56 -17.05 4.21
C ARG A 312 1.29 -15.92 4.91
N PHE A 313 0.64 -14.79 5.07
CA PHE A 313 1.12 -13.65 5.85
C PHE A 313 -0.08 -12.91 6.46
N ASP A 314 0.18 -12.12 7.47
CA ASP A 314 -0.83 -11.28 8.12
C ASP A 314 -0.39 -9.83 7.99
N GLY A 315 -1.23 -8.98 7.40
CA GLY A 315 -0.86 -7.60 7.16
C GLY A 315 -1.56 -6.97 5.95
N HIS A 316 -0.76 -6.34 5.11
CA HIS A 316 -1.19 -5.57 3.93
C HIS A 316 -0.45 -6.05 2.68
N LYS A 317 -0.88 -5.61 1.50
CA LYS A 317 -0.13 -5.75 0.24
C LYS A 317 0.32 -4.39 -0.22
N GLY A 318 1.61 -4.24 -0.53
CA GLY A 318 2.13 -3.09 -1.23
C GLY A 318 2.19 -3.36 -2.73
N GLU A 319 1.64 -2.47 -3.53
CA GLU A 319 1.70 -2.49 -4.99
C GLU A 319 2.63 -1.40 -5.49
N ILE A 320 3.35 -1.65 -6.57
CA ILE A 320 4.11 -0.63 -7.30
C ILE A 320 3.88 -0.75 -8.80
N VAL A 321 3.95 0.39 -9.47
CA VAL A 321 4.02 0.51 -10.92
C VAL A 321 5.38 1.07 -11.29
N VAL A 322 6.07 0.43 -12.20
CA VAL A 322 7.45 0.73 -12.55
C VAL A 322 7.56 0.89 -14.06
N ASP A 323 8.28 1.90 -14.52
CA ASP A 323 8.73 1.93 -15.92
C ASP A 323 9.69 0.76 -16.15
N ALA A 324 9.34 -0.13 -17.08
CA ALA A 324 10.05 -1.37 -17.32
C ALA A 324 11.48 -1.17 -17.84
N ASP A 325 11.73 -0.08 -18.54
CA ASP A 325 13.03 0.20 -19.14
C ASP A 325 14.00 0.84 -18.14
N SER A 326 13.53 1.85 -17.40
CA SER A 326 14.37 2.60 -16.46
C SER A 326 14.37 2.05 -15.02
N GLY A 327 13.32 1.36 -14.63
CA GLY A 327 13.10 0.94 -13.26
C GLY A 327 12.60 2.06 -12.34
N VAL A 328 12.16 3.20 -12.86
CA VAL A 328 11.57 4.28 -12.07
C VAL A 328 10.20 3.86 -11.56
N ILE A 329 9.96 3.98 -10.25
CA ILE A 329 8.66 3.70 -9.63
C ILE A 329 7.76 4.91 -9.90
N LEU A 330 6.69 4.70 -10.66
CA LEU A 330 5.72 5.72 -11.06
C LEU A 330 4.55 5.83 -10.08
N ASP A 331 4.12 4.72 -9.49
CA ASP A 331 3.10 4.70 -8.44
C ASP A 331 3.44 3.67 -7.37
N ALA A 332 2.94 3.94 -6.15
CA ALA A 332 3.06 3.05 -5.01
C ALA A 332 1.82 3.18 -4.12
N SER A 333 1.21 2.06 -3.74
CA SER A 333 -0.03 2.03 -2.95
C SER A 333 -0.10 0.81 -2.04
N CYS A 334 -1.01 0.83 -1.06
CA CYS A 334 -1.27 -0.29 -0.16
C CYS A 334 -2.70 -0.78 -0.27
N LYS A 335 -2.85 -2.11 -0.41
CA LYS A 335 -4.13 -2.84 -0.43
C LYS A 335 -4.30 -3.68 0.84
N ALA A 336 -5.52 -4.14 1.12
CA ALA A 336 -5.76 -5.13 2.17
C ALA A 336 -4.98 -6.42 1.88
N GLY A 337 -4.51 -7.12 2.93
CA GLY A 337 -3.69 -8.33 2.76
C GLY A 337 -4.39 -9.45 1.99
N ASN A 338 -5.72 -9.52 2.04
CA ASN A 338 -6.57 -10.49 1.33
C ASN A 338 -7.09 -10.00 -0.03
N ALA A 339 -6.83 -8.75 -0.42
CA ALA A 339 -7.23 -8.23 -1.73
C ALA A 339 -6.59 -9.03 -2.86
N HIS A 340 -7.30 -9.18 -3.98
CA HIS A 340 -6.70 -9.74 -5.19
C HIS A 340 -5.68 -8.75 -5.77
N ASP A 341 -4.61 -9.25 -6.39
CA ASP A 341 -3.54 -8.38 -6.88
C ASP A 341 -4.02 -7.42 -7.98
N ALA A 342 -4.96 -7.87 -8.81
CA ALA A 342 -5.56 -7.05 -9.87
C ALA A 342 -6.63 -6.05 -9.38
N ASP A 343 -7.09 -6.14 -8.11
CA ASP A 343 -8.11 -5.21 -7.61
C ASP A 343 -7.59 -3.76 -7.68
N GLY A 344 -8.34 -2.86 -8.35
CA GLY A 344 -7.98 -1.45 -8.53
C GLY A 344 -6.71 -1.22 -9.38
N SER A 345 -6.30 -2.20 -10.21
CA SER A 345 -5.06 -2.06 -10.99
C SER A 345 -5.18 -1.00 -12.09
N LEU A 346 -6.35 -0.80 -12.68
CA LEU A 346 -6.58 0.25 -13.68
C LEU A 346 -6.36 1.64 -13.08
N GLU A 347 -6.97 1.92 -11.95
CA GLU A 347 -6.81 3.19 -11.22
C GLU A 347 -5.35 3.42 -10.78
N THR A 348 -4.63 2.34 -10.43
CA THR A 348 -3.21 2.42 -10.10
C THR A 348 -2.37 2.81 -11.32
N ILE A 349 -2.69 2.29 -12.51
CA ILE A 349 -2.03 2.66 -13.77
C ILE A 349 -2.37 4.09 -14.18
N GLU A 350 -3.61 4.54 -13.98
CA GLU A 350 -4.02 5.93 -14.25
C GLU A 350 -3.25 6.91 -13.38
N ARG A 351 -3.12 6.65 -12.08
CA ARG A 351 -2.30 7.48 -11.17
C ARG A 351 -0.82 7.48 -11.55
N ALA A 352 -0.29 6.33 -12.01
CA ALA A 352 1.08 6.25 -12.50
C ALA A 352 1.29 7.10 -13.75
N GLU A 353 0.30 7.13 -14.66
CA GLU A 353 0.32 7.97 -15.85
C GLU A 353 0.22 9.46 -15.50
N GLU A 354 -0.60 9.84 -14.51
CA GLU A 354 -0.64 11.23 -13.99
C GLU A 354 0.72 11.64 -13.43
N THR A 355 1.38 10.76 -12.66
CA THR A 355 2.75 11.01 -12.15
C THR A 355 3.75 11.17 -13.29
N LEU A 356 3.64 10.35 -14.33
CA LEU A 356 4.47 10.43 -15.54
C LEU A 356 4.24 11.77 -16.27
N LYS A 357 2.98 12.16 -16.50
CA LYS A 357 2.61 13.44 -17.13
C LYS A 357 3.18 14.61 -16.35
N ALA A 358 2.94 14.65 -15.02
CA ALA A 358 3.48 15.69 -14.15
C ALA A 358 5.02 15.77 -14.19
N ALA A 359 5.71 14.67 -14.43
CA ALA A 359 7.16 14.69 -14.57
C ALA A 359 7.63 15.37 -15.87
N TRP A 360 6.79 15.44 -16.89
CA TRP A 360 7.11 16.03 -18.19
C TRP A 360 6.50 17.42 -18.44
N GLU A 361 5.55 17.90 -17.60
CA GLU A 361 4.89 19.21 -17.76
C GLU A 361 5.89 20.38 -17.86
N ASP A 362 6.97 20.34 -17.09
CA ASP A 362 7.98 21.40 -17.02
C ASP A 362 9.19 21.13 -17.92
N ALA A 363 9.12 20.12 -18.80
CA ALA A 363 10.25 19.79 -19.68
C ALA A 363 10.31 20.78 -20.86
N PRO A 364 11.52 21.30 -21.23
CA PRO A 364 11.67 22.02 -22.48
C PRO A 364 11.25 21.12 -23.64
N VAL A 365 10.47 21.66 -24.56
CA VAL A 365 10.21 21.03 -25.83
C VAL A 365 11.55 21.04 -26.58
N GLU A 366 12.25 19.90 -26.64
CA GLU A 366 13.43 19.79 -27.48
C GLU A 366 13.00 19.91 -28.95
N PRO A 367 13.73 20.72 -29.76
CA PRO A 367 13.45 20.76 -31.20
C PRO A 367 13.71 19.35 -31.75
N SER A 368 12.63 18.71 -32.22
CA SER A 368 12.66 17.40 -32.82
C SER A 368 13.68 17.38 -33.96
N THR A 369 14.64 16.47 -33.89
CA THR A 369 15.36 16.00 -35.08
C THR A 369 14.32 15.40 -36.01
N GLU A 370 14.33 15.74 -37.30
CA GLU A 370 13.28 15.62 -38.32
C GLU A 370 12.58 14.25 -38.52
N ASN A 371 12.74 13.28 -37.60
CA ASN A 371 12.17 11.93 -37.71
C ASN A 371 11.28 11.47 -36.54
N GLU A 372 11.04 12.29 -35.51
CA GLU A 372 10.05 11.96 -34.48
C GLU A 372 8.79 12.82 -34.70
N THR A 373 7.73 12.19 -35.16
CA THR A 373 6.40 12.79 -35.29
C THR A 373 5.99 13.41 -33.96
N GLY A 374 5.84 14.71 -33.97
CA GLY A 374 5.37 15.68 -33.02
C GLY A 374 4.95 15.23 -31.62
N ASP A 375 5.33 16.06 -30.67
CA ASP A 375 4.69 16.30 -29.35
C ASP A 375 3.89 15.13 -28.76
N SER A 376 4.53 13.96 -28.55
CA SER A 376 3.84 12.81 -27.99
C SER A 376 3.59 13.06 -26.50
N GLU A 377 2.31 13.10 -26.13
CA GLU A 377 1.85 13.16 -24.74
C GLU A 377 2.53 12.05 -23.90
N ALA A 378 2.89 12.38 -22.66
CA ALA A 378 3.42 11.39 -21.72
C ALA A 378 2.34 10.35 -21.39
N LYS A 379 2.60 9.07 -21.73
CA LYS A 379 1.60 8.00 -21.66
C LYS A 379 2.20 6.65 -21.31
N ILE A 380 1.42 5.83 -20.59
CA ILE A 380 1.69 4.40 -20.44
C ILE A 380 1.07 3.67 -21.63
N VAL A 381 1.91 3.19 -22.55
CA VAL A 381 1.48 2.53 -23.80
C VAL A 381 1.13 1.06 -23.62
N GLU A 382 1.73 0.40 -22.64
CA GLU A 382 1.50 -1.00 -22.32
C GLU A 382 1.69 -1.26 -20.83
N THR A 383 0.84 -2.11 -20.25
CA THR A 383 0.94 -2.55 -18.86
C THR A 383 1.25 -4.03 -18.80
N MET A 384 2.29 -4.42 -18.07
CA MET A 384 2.71 -5.80 -17.84
C MET A 384 2.40 -6.23 -16.41
N GLY A 385 1.65 -7.33 -16.25
CA GLY A 385 1.35 -7.92 -14.94
C GLY A 385 1.63 -9.43 -14.90
N ASP A 386 1.63 -10.03 -13.72
CA ASP A 386 1.70 -11.49 -13.61
C ASP A 386 0.35 -12.17 -13.95
N CYS A 387 0.24 -13.48 -13.69
CA CYS A 387 -1.00 -14.21 -13.96
C CYS A 387 -2.21 -13.70 -13.16
N ALA A 388 -2.01 -13.06 -12.01
CA ALA A 388 -3.10 -12.52 -11.20
C ALA A 388 -3.78 -11.34 -11.91
N TYR A 389 -3.01 -10.52 -12.63
CA TYR A 389 -3.54 -9.41 -13.43
C TYR A 389 -4.23 -9.88 -14.74
N GLY A 390 -4.02 -11.13 -15.14
CA GLY A 390 -4.60 -11.71 -16.35
C GLY A 390 -6.06 -12.16 -16.24
N SER A 391 -6.80 -11.83 -15.18
CA SER A 391 -8.20 -12.19 -15.00
C SER A 391 -9.09 -11.59 -16.09
N ALA A 392 -10.25 -12.21 -16.35
CA ALA A 392 -11.20 -11.74 -17.35
C ALA A 392 -11.72 -10.33 -17.04
N ASP A 393 -12.04 -10.08 -15.75
CA ASP A 393 -12.55 -8.78 -15.31
C ASP A 393 -11.53 -7.67 -15.55
N ASN A 394 -10.26 -7.91 -15.17
CA ASN A 394 -9.20 -6.94 -15.34
C ASN A 394 -8.89 -6.67 -16.83
N ARG A 395 -8.88 -7.73 -17.67
CA ARG A 395 -8.70 -7.57 -19.11
C ARG A 395 -9.82 -6.76 -19.75
N ARG A 396 -11.04 -6.95 -19.29
CA ARG A 396 -12.19 -6.18 -19.77
C ARG A 396 -12.06 -4.72 -19.37
N ASP A 397 -11.71 -4.43 -18.10
CA ASP A 397 -11.51 -3.06 -17.63
C ASP A 397 -10.44 -2.32 -18.44
N PHE A 398 -9.30 -2.98 -18.71
CA PHE A 398 -8.24 -2.41 -19.54
C PHE A 398 -8.69 -2.21 -21.00
N ALA A 399 -9.42 -3.17 -21.57
CA ALA A 399 -9.93 -3.06 -22.93
C ALA A 399 -10.96 -1.92 -23.06
N ASP A 400 -11.87 -1.79 -22.12
CA ASP A 400 -12.89 -0.74 -22.10
C ASP A 400 -12.25 0.65 -21.91
N ALA A 401 -11.12 0.74 -21.18
CA ALA A 401 -10.31 1.95 -21.06
C ALA A 401 -9.38 2.21 -22.27
N GLY A 402 -9.40 1.36 -23.30
CA GLY A 402 -8.53 1.48 -24.47
C GLY A 402 -7.04 1.26 -24.16
N ARG A 403 -6.72 0.50 -23.11
CA ARG A 403 -5.36 0.24 -22.63
C ARG A 403 -4.89 -1.18 -22.98
N THR A 404 -3.61 -1.33 -23.27
CA THR A 404 -2.99 -2.63 -23.55
C THR A 404 -2.52 -3.29 -22.25
N LEU A 405 -2.97 -4.54 -22.03
CA LEU A 405 -2.55 -5.36 -20.89
C LEU A 405 -1.85 -6.64 -21.36
N THR A 406 -0.57 -6.78 -21.06
CA THR A 406 0.26 -7.96 -21.27
C THR A 406 0.44 -8.72 -19.96
N ALA A 407 -0.40 -9.74 -19.76
CA ALA A 407 -0.37 -10.61 -18.59
C ALA A 407 -0.59 -12.06 -19.01
N LYS A 408 0.07 -13.01 -18.34
CA LYS A 408 -0.16 -14.44 -18.60
C LYS A 408 -1.56 -14.85 -18.15
N GLN A 409 -2.12 -15.81 -18.84
CA GLN A 409 -3.28 -16.56 -18.37
C GLN A 409 -2.82 -17.69 -17.45
N ALA A 410 -3.53 -17.86 -16.35
CA ALA A 410 -3.31 -19.04 -15.51
C ALA A 410 -3.61 -20.31 -16.32
N PRO A 411 -2.77 -21.35 -16.21
CA PRO A 411 -3.04 -22.62 -16.88
C PRO A 411 -4.40 -23.17 -16.48
N LEU A 412 -5.17 -23.65 -17.45
CA LEU A 412 -6.40 -24.36 -17.15
C LEU A 412 -6.07 -25.66 -16.40
N HIS A 413 -6.75 -25.88 -15.30
CA HIS A 413 -6.49 -27.04 -14.44
C HIS A 413 -7.76 -27.83 -14.17
N ASN A 414 -7.71 -29.15 -14.40
CA ASN A 414 -8.81 -30.08 -14.12
C ASN A 414 -8.30 -31.33 -13.37
N GLY A 415 -7.43 -31.15 -12.36
CA GLY A 415 -6.89 -32.27 -11.58
C GLY A 415 -6.13 -33.31 -12.40
N GLY A 416 -5.33 -32.86 -13.39
CA GLY A 416 -4.56 -33.73 -14.30
C GLY A 416 -5.40 -34.38 -15.41
N ARG A 417 -6.67 -33.94 -15.60
CA ARG A 417 -7.57 -34.43 -16.63
C ARG A 417 -7.73 -33.41 -17.76
N TYR A 418 -8.33 -33.86 -18.86
CA TYR A 418 -8.65 -32.99 -19.99
C TYR A 418 -9.30 -31.69 -19.56
N THR A 419 -8.73 -30.59 -20.03
CA THR A 419 -9.18 -29.20 -19.82
C THR A 419 -10.10 -28.77 -20.97
N LYS A 420 -10.54 -27.54 -20.99
CA LYS A 420 -11.34 -26.98 -22.11
C LYS A 420 -10.55 -26.94 -23.44
N GLU A 421 -9.24 -26.79 -23.39
CA GLU A 421 -8.37 -26.73 -24.57
C GLU A 421 -8.32 -28.05 -25.34
N ASP A 422 -8.52 -29.18 -24.64
CA ASP A 422 -8.59 -30.50 -25.25
C ASP A 422 -9.91 -30.78 -26.00
N PHE A 423 -10.81 -29.79 -26.04
CA PHE A 423 -12.11 -29.84 -26.72
C PHE A 423 -12.16 -28.74 -27.78
N PRO A 424 -11.54 -28.94 -28.96
CA PRO A 424 -11.48 -27.93 -30.00
C PRO A 424 -12.88 -27.47 -30.39
N ARG A 425 -13.01 -26.17 -30.68
CA ARG A 425 -14.23 -25.53 -31.15
C ARG A 425 -14.17 -25.37 -32.68
N ASP A 426 -15.23 -25.69 -33.34
CA ASP A 426 -15.44 -25.36 -34.75
C ASP A 426 -15.94 -23.90 -34.83
N ASP A 427 -15.21 -23.03 -35.47
CA ASP A 427 -15.52 -21.60 -35.57
C ASP A 427 -16.79 -21.31 -36.42
N LYS A 428 -17.18 -22.23 -37.32
CA LYS A 428 -18.36 -22.06 -38.17
C LYS A 428 -19.65 -22.45 -37.47
N THR A 429 -19.63 -23.57 -36.76
CA THR A 429 -20.81 -24.14 -36.10
C THR A 429 -20.88 -23.83 -34.63
N GLY A 430 -19.78 -23.42 -34.01
CA GLY A 430 -19.63 -23.26 -32.57
C GLY A 430 -19.59 -24.58 -31.81
N ALA A 431 -19.63 -25.72 -32.49
CA ALA A 431 -19.59 -27.04 -31.87
C ALA A 431 -18.23 -27.34 -31.22
N ARG A 432 -18.21 -28.16 -30.18
CA ARG A 432 -16.97 -28.66 -29.57
C ARG A 432 -16.87 -30.17 -29.69
N THR A 433 -15.68 -30.63 -30.03
CA THR A 433 -15.40 -32.07 -30.19
C THR A 433 -14.58 -32.55 -29.00
N CYS A 434 -15.02 -33.61 -28.31
CA CYS A 434 -14.25 -34.20 -27.19
C CYS A 434 -13.08 -35.05 -27.70
N PRO A 435 -12.07 -35.37 -26.84
CA PRO A 435 -10.93 -36.20 -27.26
C PRO A 435 -11.28 -37.59 -27.77
N ALA A 436 -12.49 -38.09 -27.50
CA ALA A 436 -13.04 -39.33 -28.09
C ALA A 436 -13.87 -39.08 -29.37
N SER A 437 -13.72 -37.95 -30.03
CA SER A 437 -14.33 -37.56 -31.31
C SER A 437 -15.87 -37.40 -31.29
N HIS A 438 -16.49 -37.23 -30.11
CA HIS A 438 -17.92 -36.89 -30.03
C HIS A 438 -18.11 -35.38 -30.04
N CYS A 439 -18.94 -34.91 -30.96
CA CYS A 439 -19.24 -33.49 -31.16
C CYS A 439 -20.52 -33.10 -30.43
N GLU A 440 -20.53 -31.94 -29.75
CA GLU A 440 -21.71 -31.36 -29.11
C GLU A 440 -21.89 -29.90 -29.54
N MET A 441 -23.15 -29.52 -29.76
CA MET A 441 -23.55 -28.17 -30.09
C MET A 441 -23.67 -27.31 -28.84
N PRO A 442 -23.40 -25.99 -28.91
CA PRO A 442 -23.57 -25.10 -27.78
C PRO A 442 -25.05 -24.97 -27.37
N ARG A 443 -25.33 -25.08 -26.11
CA ARG A 443 -26.60 -24.70 -25.48
C ARG A 443 -26.40 -23.38 -24.75
N SER A 444 -27.47 -22.62 -24.51
CA SER A 444 -27.41 -21.38 -23.74
C SER A 444 -27.61 -21.67 -22.25
N ARG A 445 -26.73 -21.12 -21.42
CA ARG A 445 -26.87 -21.12 -19.96
C ARG A 445 -26.71 -19.69 -19.43
N THR A 446 -27.55 -19.31 -18.46
CA THR A 446 -27.40 -18.03 -17.76
C THR A 446 -26.41 -18.20 -16.59
N CYS A 447 -25.44 -17.31 -16.51
CA CYS A 447 -24.56 -17.15 -15.35
C CYS A 447 -24.60 -15.71 -14.86
N THR A 448 -24.17 -15.48 -13.62
CA THR A 448 -23.99 -14.12 -13.10
C THR A 448 -22.52 -13.73 -13.28
N TRP A 449 -22.29 -12.59 -13.94
CA TRP A 449 -20.97 -11.99 -14.12
C TRP A 449 -21.06 -10.49 -13.93
N ARG A 450 -20.18 -9.90 -13.10
CA ARG A 450 -20.19 -8.48 -12.71
C ARG A 450 -21.58 -8.00 -12.17
N GLY A 451 -22.28 -8.89 -11.46
CA GLY A 451 -23.62 -8.60 -10.93
C GLY A 451 -24.78 -8.75 -11.94
N GLU A 452 -24.48 -8.92 -13.22
CA GLU A 452 -25.47 -9.06 -14.28
C GLU A 452 -25.68 -10.53 -14.69
N LYS A 453 -26.89 -10.84 -15.16
CA LYS A 453 -27.22 -12.15 -15.72
C LYS A 453 -26.84 -12.19 -17.21
N VAL A 454 -25.81 -12.94 -17.55
CA VAL A 454 -25.28 -13.07 -18.91
C VAL A 454 -25.52 -14.49 -19.43
N LYS A 455 -25.86 -14.60 -20.71
CA LYS A 455 -25.97 -15.89 -21.40
C LYS A 455 -24.61 -16.33 -21.93
N VAL A 456 -24.21 -17.57 -21.63
CA VAL A 456 -22.94 -18.16 -22.08
C VAL A 456 -23.18 -19.49 -22.77
N ALA A 457 -22.26 -19.89 -23.64
CA ALA A 457 -22.29 -21.20 -24.26
C ALA A 457 -21.96 -22.29 -23.23
N TYR A 458 -22.72 -23.34 -23.26
CA TYR A 458 -22.61 -24.51 -22.40
C TYR A 458 -22.72 -25.79 -23.21
N TYR A 459 -21.80 -26.69 -23.00
CA TYR A 459 -21.74 -27.97 -23.70
C TYR A 459 -21.95 -29.11 -22.70
N GLN A 460 -22.73 -30.13 -23.13
CA GLN A 460 -23.01 -31.28 -22.27
C GLN A 460 -23.05 -32.55 -23.11
N TRP A 461 -22.03 -33.37 -22.98
CA TRP A 461 -22.00 -34.71 -23.58
C TRP A 461 -22.94 -35.65 -22.85
N PRO A 462 -23.71 -36.51 -23.55
CA PRO A 462 -24.64 -37.46 -22.94
C PRO A 462 -23.92 -38.39 -21.96
N ALA A 463 -24.58 -38.66 -20.81
CA ALA A 463 -24.04 -39.53 -19.80
C ALA A 463 -23.76 -40.96 -20.32
N ALA A 464 -24.63 -41.47 -21.19
CA ALA A 464 -24.51 -42.80 -21.83
C ALA A 464 -23.24 -42.90 -22.68
N VAL A 465 -22.93 -41.83 -23.46
CA VAL A 465 -21.70 -41.78 -24.27
C VAL A 465 -20.45 -41.74 -23.39
N CYS A 466 -20.48 -40.94 -22.34
CA CYS A 466 -19.36 -40.82 -21.43
C CYS A 466 -19.16 -42.07 -20.54
N ALA A 467 -20.20 -42.84 -20.30
CA ALA A 467 -20.13 -44.04 -19.45
C ALA A 467 -19.25 -45.15 -20.07
N VAL A 468 -19.36 -45.34 -21.38
CA VAL A 468 -18.59 -46.35 -22.16
C VAL A 468 -17.31 -45.82 -22.79
N CYS A 469 -16.98 -44.56 -22.54
CA CYS A 469 -15.84 -43.90 -23.15
C CYS A 469 -14.50 -44.43 -22.56
N PRO A 470 -13.55 -44.89 -23.39
CA PRO A 470 -12.26 -45.40 -22.93
C PRO A 470 -11.39 -44.31 -22.27
N LEU A 471 -11.65 -43.01 -22.58
CA LEU A 471 -10.95 -41.87 -22.02
C LEU A 471 -11.63 -41.30 -20.77
N ARG A 472 -12.65 -41.97 -20.22
CA ARG A 472 -13.45 -41.46 -19.10
C ARG A 472 -12.61 -41.06 -17.90
N LYS A 473 -11.66 -41.87 -17.45
CA LYS A 473 -10.78 -41.62 -16.30
C LYS A 473 -9.90 -40.37 -16.49
N GLN A 474 -9.51 -40.06 -17.74
CA GLN A 474 -8.75 -38.86 -18.11
C GLN A 474 -9.64 -37.62 -18.29
N CYS A 475 -10.97 -37.78 -18.33
CA CYS A 475 -11.90 -36.71 -18.62
C CYS A 475 -12.75 -36.30 -17.39
N LEU A 476 -13.24 -37.23 -16.60
CA LEU A 476 -14.18 -37.02 -15.50
C LEU A 476 -13.60 -37.43 -14.13
N LYS A 477 -13.95 -36.64 -13.09
CA LYS A 477 -13.62 -36.94 -11.69
C LYS A 477 -14.58 -37.98 -11.06
N ALA A 478 -15.72 -38.23 -11.68
CA ALA A 478 -16.73 -39.12 -11.13
C ALA A 478 -16.19 -40.55 -11.03
N GLY A 479 -16.46 -41.21 -9.90
CA GLY A 479 -16.06 -42.60 -9.62
C GLY A 479 -16.52 -43.57 -10.70
N ASP A 480 -15.99 -44.78 -10.67
CA ASP A 480 -16.31 -45.84 -11.62
C ASP A 480 -17.82 -46.16 -11.54
N PRO A 481 -18.54 -46.28 -12.66
CA PRO A 481 -19.94 -46.70 -12.67
C PRO A 481 -20.18 -48.05 -11.99
N GLU A 482 -19.15 -48.88 -11.92
CA GLU A 482 -19.19 -50.21 -11.29
C GLU A 482 -19.36 -50.13 -9.75
N ASP A 483 -19.00 -49.01 -9.11
CA ASP A 483 -19.13 -48.82 -7.65
C ASP A 483 -20.58 -48.61 -7.18
N GLY A 484 -21.59 -48.68 -8.05
CA GLY A 484 -23.03 -48.61 -7.72
C GLY A 484 -23.53 -47.30 -7.06
N LYS A 485 -22.61 -46.40 -6.67
CA LYS A 485 -22.91 -45.15 -5.99
C LYS A 485 -22.75 -43.90 -6.87
N ALA A 486 -22.04 -43.99 -8.00
CA ALA A 486 -21.81 -42.86 -8.89
C ALA A 486 -22.89 -42.80 -9.97
N ARG A 487 -23.77 -41.79 -9.93
CA ARG A 487 -24.63 -41.47 -11.08
C ARG A 487 -23.73 -41.18 -12.27
N ALA A 488 -23.93 -41.91 -13.38
CA ALA A 488 -23.26 -41.65 -14.63
C ALA A 488 -23.50 -40.18 -15.05
N ARG A 489 -22.46 -39.35 -14.97
CA ARG A 489 -22.55 -37.96 -15.41
C ARG A 489 -21.75 -37.82 -16.72
N GLY A 490 -22.29 -37.09 -17.68
CA GLY A 490 -21.57 -36.70 -18.87
C GLY A 490 -20.62 -35.53 -18.61
N ARG A 491 -19.66 -35.34 -19.50
CA ARG A 491 -18.78 -34.18 -19.47
C ARG A 491 -19.57 -32.90 -19.71
N THR A 492 -19.26 -31.85 -18.98
CA THR A 492 -19.83 -30.53 -19.17
C THR A 492 -18.69 -29.51 -19.31
N LEU A 493 -18.88 -28.52 -20.17
CA LEU A 493 -18.02 -27.35 -20.32
C LEU A 493 -18.89 -26.09 -20.37
N SER A 494 -18.44 -25.03 -19.71
CA SER A 494 -19.05 -23.71 -19.82
C SER A 494 -18.01 -22.73 -20.35
N GLU A 495 -18.42 -21.88 -21.25
CA GLU A 495 -17.60 -20.75 -21.67
C GLU A 495 -17.73 -19.61 -20.67
N HIS A 496 -16.70 -18.78 -20.62
CA HIS A 496 -16.72 -17.53 -19.86
C HIS A 496 -17.42 -16.45 -20.71
N PRO A 497 -18.11 -15.44 -20.15
CA PRO A 497 -18.63 -14.32 -20.93
C PRO A 497 -17.58 -13.69 -21.83
N GLU A 498 -16.35 -13.57 -21.35
CA GLU A 498 -15.19 -13.04 -22.06
C GLU A 498 -14.30 -14.15 -22.69
N GLU A 499 -14.89 -15.23 -23.16
CA GLU A 499 -14.10 -16.37 -23.68
C GLU A 499 -13.21 -15.99 -24.86
N GLU A 500 -13.69 -15.11 -25.74
CA GLU A 500 -12.92 -14.63 -26.89
C GLU A 500 -11.69 -13.82 -26.48
N LEU A 501 -11.86 -12.93 -25.50
CA LEU A 501 -10.76 -12.13 -24.93
C LEU A 501 -9.71 -13.03 -24.26
N LEU A 502 -10.17 -14.03 -23.50
CA LEU A 502 -9.30 -15.02 -22.86
C LEU A 502 -8.60 -15.94 -23.86
N ALA A 503 -9.30 -16.39 -24.92
CA ALA A 503 -8.72 -17.21 -25.96
C ALA A 503 -7.64 -16.45 -26.74
N LYS A 504 -7.90 -15.18 -27.09
CA LYS A 504 -6.92 -14.30 -27.72
C LYS A 504 -5.67 -14.14 -26.84
N ALA A 505 -5.85 -13.90 -25.55
CA ALA A 505 -4.74 -13.77 -24.61
C ALA A 505 -3.93 -15.07 -24.46
N ARG A 506 -4.60 -16.25 -24.46
CA ARG A 506 -3.91 -17.55 -24.46
C ARG A 506 -3.09 -17.78 -25.71
N ALA A 507 -3.62 -17.41 -26.89
CA ALA A 507 -2.88 -17.53 -28.14
C ALA A 507 -1.65 -16.60 -28.16
N GLN A 508 -1.81 -15.34 -27.72
CA GLN A 508 -0.74 -14.36 -27.70
C GLN A 508 0.42 -14.75 -26.78
N GLN A 509 0.17 -15.37 -25.61
CA GLN A 509 1.25 -15.70 -24.66
C GLN A 509 2.27 -16.72 -25.18
N HIS A 510 1.97 -17.41 -26.30
CA HIS A 510 2.88 -18.36 -26.92
C HIS A 510 3.75 -17.73 -28.01
N THR A 511 3.50 -16.48 -28.40
CA THR A 511 4.29 -15.77 -29.43
C THR A 511 5.66 -15.34 -28.89
N PRO A 512 6.67 -15.22 -29.75
CA PRO A 512 7.98 -14.69 -29.36
C PRO A 512 7.88 -13.25 -28.84
N GLU A 513 7.08 -12.40 -29.48
CA GLU A 513 6.88 -11.00 -29.14
C GLU A 513 6.35 -10.84 -27.71
N PHE A 514 5.35 -11.65 -27.34
CA PHE A 514 4.85 -11.67 -25.96
C PHE A 514 5.95 -12.06 -24.97
N ARG A 515 6.76 -13.07 -25.30
CA ARG A 515 7.82 -13.54 -24.39
C ARG A 515 8.88 -12.47 -24.17
N ASP A 516 9.25 -11.74 -25.20
CA ASP A 516 10.26 -10.68 -25.11
C ASP A 516 9.74 -9.48 -24.33
N THR A 517 8.52 -9.02 -24.59
CA THR A 517 7.86 -7.98 -23.79
C THR A 517 7.70 -8.42 -22.34
N TYR A 518 7.15 -9.61 -22.12
CA TYR A 518 6.86 -10.10 -20.76
C TYR A 518 8.12 -10.27 -19.91
N ARG A 519 9.29 -10.55 -20.52
CA ARG A 519 10.56 -10.66 -19.80
C ARG A 519 10.95 -9.36 -19.10
N GLN A 520 10.56 -8.22 -19.66
CA GLN A 520 10.85 -6.89 -19.08
C GLN A 520 10.11 -6.66 -17.76
N ARG A 521 9.02 -7.39 -17.49
CA ARG A 521 8.34 -7.37 -16.19
C ARG A 521 9.29 -7.66 -15.02
N GLN A 522 10.40 -8.36 -15.26
CA GLN A 522 11.39 -8.64 -14.20
C GLN A 522 11.90 -7.38 -13.49
N THR A 523 11.84 -6.22 -14.15
CA THR A 523 12.25 -4.94 -13.57
C THR A 523 11.45 -4.60 -12.30
N VAL A 524 10.13 -4.87 -12.26
CA VAL A 524 9.32 -4.59 -11.07
C VAL A 524 9.74 -5.46 -9.87
N GLU A 525 10.15 -6.71 -10.10
CA GLU A 525 10.65 -7.59 -9.04
C GLU A 525 11.95 -7.05 -8.43
N HIS A 526 12.86 -6.52 -9.25
CA HIS A 526 14.09 -5.86 -8.77
C HIS A 526 13.76 -4.60 -7.93
N ARG A 527 12.75 -3.83 -8.32
CA ARG A 527 12.35 -2.64 -7.57
C ARG A 527 11.65 -2.99 -6.26
N LEU A 528 10.79 -4.01 -6.25
CA LEU A 528 10.24 -4.58 -5.01
C LEU A 528 11.36 -5.08 -4.08
N ALA A 529 12.34 -5.81 -4.61
CA ALA A 529 13.49 -6.26 -3.83
C ALA A 529 14.26 -5.07 -3.21
N ARG A 530 14.43 -3.96 -3.95
CA ARG A 530 15.04 -2.74 -3.42
C ARG A 530 14.22 -2.14 -2.28
N MET A 531 12.89 -2.07 -2.39
CA MET A 531 12.03 -1.60 -1.31
C MET A 531 12.12 -2.50 -0.06
N MET A 532 12.21 -3.83 -0.26
CA MET A 532 12.44 -4.76 0.86
C MET A 532 13.80 -4.51 1.54
N GLN A 533 14.85 -4.24 0.75
CA GLN A 533 16.16 -3.85 1.30
C GLN A 533 16.10 -2.54 2.11
N LEU A 534 15.21 -1.62 1.77
CA LEU A 534 14.95 -0.41 2.55
C LEU A 534 14.09 -0.66 3.81
N GLY A 535 13.71 -1.90 4.09
CA GLY A 535 12.93 -2.27 5.28
C GLY A 535 11.42 -2.14 5.12
N ALA A 536 10.91 -2.00 3.89
CA ALA A 536 9.47 -1.84 3.65
C ALA A 536 8.65 -3.13 3.82
N ARG A 537 9.29 -4.29 4.05
CA ARG A 537 8.62 -5.58 4.23
C ARG A 537 7.79 -5.67 5.51
N GLN A 538 8.20 -4.94 6.55
CA GLN A 538 7.54 -4.89 7.85
C GLN A 538 6.83 -3.56 8.03
N ALA A 539 5.54 -3.59 8.36
CA ALA A 539 4.83 -2.39 8.77
C ALA A 539 5.44 -1.84 10.07
N LYS A 540 5.83 -0.58 10.07
CA LYS A 540 6.36 0.12 11.25
C LYS A 540 5.23 0.75 12.08
N TYR A 541 4.03 0.86 11.53
CA TYR A 541 2.87 1.53 12.11
C TYR A 541 1.63 0.63 12.04
N PHE A 542 0.63 0.95 12.85
CA PHE A 542 -0.69 0.38 12.76
C PHE A 542 -1.56 1.16 11.77
N GLY A 543 -2.35 0.47 10.96
CA GLY A 543 -3.27 1.03 10.00
C GLY A 543 -2.69 1.20 8.59
N ARG A 544 -3.55 0.97 7.59
CA ARG A 544 -3.18 0.94 6.17
C ARG A 544 -2.66 2.29 5.66
N ALA A 545 -3.29 3.39 6.04
CA ALA A 545 -2.87 4.72 5.60
C ALA A 545 -1.43 5.06 6.04
N LYS A 546 -1.03 4.70 7.27
CA LYS A 546 0.35 4.89 7.76
C LYS A 546 1.33 3.95 7.06
N THR A 547 0.89 2.72 6.77
CA THR A 547 1.67 1.75 6.01
C THR A 547 1.85 2.19 4.56
N GLU A 548 0.85 2.84 3.95
CA GLU A 548 0.95 3.43 2.62
C GLU A 548 1.94 4.61 2.59
N LEU A 549 1.89 5.52 3.57
CA LEU A 549 2.90 6.58 3.68
C LEU A 549 4.32 6.00 3.78
N GLN A 550 4.50 4.96 4.59
CA GLN A 550 5.75 4.20 4.68
C GLN A 550 6.19 3.68 3.30
N TRP A 551 5.27 3.10 2.54
CA TRP A 551 5.51 2.52 1.22
C TRP A 551 5.90 3.58 0.20
N LEU A 552 5.21 4.72 0.21
CA LEU A 552 5.52 5.90 -0.63
C LEU A 552 6.90 6.49 -0.33
N ILE A 553 7.28 6.61 0.95
CA ILE A 553 8.60 7.10 1.33
C ILE A 553 9.69 6.13 0.87
N ALA A 554 9.49 4.82 1.03
CA ALA A 554 10.43 3.81 0.56
C ALA A 554 10.60 3.86 -0.97
N ALA A 555 9.51 4.04 -1.72
CA ALA A 555 9.52 4.21 -3.17
C ALA A 555 10.27 5.50 -3.58
N THR A 556 10.04 6.60 -2.86
CA THR A 556 10.76 7.87 -3.04
C THR A 556 12.27 7.69 -2.87
N VAL A 557 12.72 7.06 -1.78
CA VAL A 557 14.14 6.79 -1.54
C VAL A 557 14.72 5.85 -2.60
N ALA A 558 13.93 4.84 -3.02
CA ALA A 558 14.35 3.93 -4.09
C ALA A 558 14.58 4.69 -5.41
N ASN A 559 13.70 5.62 -5.80
CA ASN A 559 13.86 6.45 -6.98
C ASN A 559 15.05 7.41 -6.87
N LEU A 560 15.17 8.14 -5.75
CA LEU A 560 16.29 9.08 -5.55
C LEU A 560 17.64 8.36 -5.61
N THR A 561 17.75 7.17 -5.03
CA THR A 561 19.00 6.37 -5.11
C THR A 561 19.24 5.82 -6.51
N LEU A 562 18.20 5.54 -7.30
CA LEU A 562 18.33 5.18 -8.72
C LEU A 562 18.86 6.35 -9.55
N ALA A 563 18.26 7.52 -9.39
CA ALA A 563 18.67 8.76 -10.07
C ALA A 563 20.14 9.11 -9.78
N LEU A 564 20.54 9.05 -8.51
CA LEU A 564 21.92 9.28 -8.10
C LEU A 564 22.87 8.26 -8.73
N GLY A 565 22.53 6.97 -8.72
CA GLY A 565 23.34 5.94 -9.36
C GLY A 565 23.50 6.16 -10.85
N HIS A 566 22.46 6.67 -11.52
CA HIS A 566 22.50 7.02 -12.93
C HIS A 566 23.43 8.23 -13.18
N ARG A 567 23.27 9.29 -12.41
CA ARG A 567 24.17 10.48 -12.44
C ARG A 567 25.65 10.11 -12.25
N ASN A 568 25.94 9.26 -11.27
CA ASN A 568 27.31 8.84 -10.99
C ASN A 568 27.92 8.02 -12.14
N LYS A 569 27.12 7.15 -12.78
CA LYS A 569 27.55 6.41 -13.98
C LYS A 569 27.86 7.34 -15.15
N GLN A 570 27.02 8.34 -15.40
CA GLN A 570 27.26 9.32 -16.47
C GLN A 570 28.53 10.11 -16.20
N ARG A 571 28.79 10.59 -14.98
CA ARG A 571 30.02 11.30 -14.61
C ARG A 571 31.26 10.43 -14.76
N ALA A 572 31.16 9.14 -14.46
CA ALA A 572 32.28 8.21 -14.65
C ALA A 572 32.58 7.95 -16.13
N GLN A 573 31.57 7.95 -17.00
CA GLN A 573 31.73 7.78 -18.45
C GLN A 573 32.26 9.04 -19.15
N TYR A 574 31.92 10.21 -18.63
CA TYR A 574 32.37 11.52 -19.14
C TYR A 574 33.03 12.31 -18.01
N PRO A 575 34.27 11.95 -17.61
CA PRO A 575 35.00 12.74 -16.63
C PRO A 575 35.18 14.15 -17.17
N ALA A 576 34.73 15.15 -16.40
CA ALA A 576 34.89 16.55 -16.79
C ALA A 576 36.39 16.82 -17.03
N THR A 577 36.76 17.17 -18.25
CA THR A 577 38.07 17.78 -18.53
C THR A 577 38.15 19.02 -17.65
N THR A 578 39.14 19.02 -16.77
CA THR A 578 39.47 20.03 -15.76
C THR A 578 39.16 21.45 -16.20
N SER A 579 38.05 22.03 -15.76
CA SER A 579 37.93 23.46 -15.45
C SER A 579 36.56 23.76 -14.84
N SER A 580 36.60 24.31 -13.61
CA SER A 580 35.52 24.96 -12.86
C SER A 580 34.25 24.11 -12.50
N ASP A 581 34.05 23.93 -11.22
CA ASP A 581 32.88 23.37 -10.49
C ASP A 581 31.57 24.14 -10.70
N SER A 582 31.21 24.44 -11.94
CA SER A 582 29.85 24.92 -12.25
C SER A 582 29.04 23.76 -12.83
N PRO A 583 27.80 23.52 -12.34
CA PRO A 583 26.89 22.56 -12.96
C PRO A 583 26.73 22.93 -14.45
N SER A 584 26.61 21.91 -15.33
CA SER A 584 26.49 22.14 -16.77
C SER A 584 25.37 23.16 -17.05
N PRO A 585 25.54 24.03 -18.07
CA PRO A 585 24.53 25.04 -18.42
C PRO A 585 23.14 24.43 -18.63
N LEU A 586 23.03 23.21 -19.15
CA LEU A 586 21.80 22.45 -19.31
C LEU A 586 21.18 22.06 -17.97
N TYR A 587 21.98 21.63 -17.01
CA TYR A 587 21.50 21.26 -15.67
C TYR A 587 21.03 22.49 -14.90
N LYS A 588 21.76 23.59 -14.96
CA LYS A 588 21.38 24.85 -14.31
C LYS A 588 20.07 25.40 -14.88
N SER A 589 19.89 25.36 -16.20
CA SER A 589 18.67 25.82 -16.87
C SER A 589 17.48 24.90 -16.58
N LEU A 590 17.69 23.58 -16.48
CA LEU A 590 16.64 22.61 -16.16
C LEU A 590 16.15 22.77 -14.72
N TRP A 591 17.07 22.91 -13.77
CA TRP A 591 16.73 23.12 -12.36
C TRP A 591 16.12 24.48 -12.09
N GLU A 592 16.61 25.54 -12.69
CA GLU A 592 16.02 26.88 -12.60
C GLU A 592 14.60 26.90 -13.20
N ARG A 593 14.33 26.11 -14.23
CA ARG A 593 12.99 25.94 -14.80
C ARG A 593 12.08 25.10 -13.94
N ILE A 594 12.54 23.96 -13.38
CA ILE A 594 11.76 23.12 -12.47
C ILE A 594 11.38 23.91 -11.22
N THR A 595 12.30 24.69 -10.64
CA THR A 595 12.03 25.52 -9.46
C THR A 595 11.27 26.80 -9.79
N GLY A 596 11.45 27.35 -10.99
CA GLY A 596 10.75 28.54 -11.47
C GLY A 596 9.26 28.26 -11.77
N ALA A 597 8.95 27.11 -12.33
CA ALA A 597 7.57 26.69 -12.60
C ALA A 597 6.79 26.33 -11.33
N LEU A 598 7.47 26.03 -10.23
CA LEU A 598 6.89 25.77 -8.90
C LEU A 598 6.65 27.07 -8.10
N ARG A 599 6.98 28.24 -8.63
CA ARG A 599 6.57 29.51 -8.02
C ARG A 599 5.07 29.71 -8.27
N PRO A 600 4.25 29.94 -7.22
CA PRO A 600 2.86 30.34 -7.43
C PRO A 600 2.87 31.61 -8.31
N ARG A 601 2.07 31.63 -9.36
CA ARG A 601 1.82 32.85 -10.15
C ARG A 601 1.29 33.89 -9.16
N SER A 602 2.17 34.80 -8.73
CA SER A 602 1.78 35.93 -7.89
C SER A 602 0.78 36.77 -8.67
N ALA A 603 -0.43 36.88 -8.17
CA ALA A 603 -1.33 37.97 -8.53
C ALA A 603 -0.60 39.30 -8.24
N PRO A 604 -0.82 40.35 -9.04
CA PRO A 604 -0.15 41.63 -8.83
C PRO A 604 -0.74 42.29 -7.57
N TRP A 605 -0.02 42.20 -6.47
CA TRP A 605 -0.32 43.01 -5.28
C TRP A 605 0.37 44.36 -5.44
N ALA A 606 -0.44 45.36 -5.43
CA ALA A 606 -0.08 46.77 -5.44
C ALA A 606 0.95 47.08 -4.33
N THR A 607 1.93 47.86 -4.69
CA THR A 607 2.93 48.50 -3.84
C THR A 607 2.27 49.18 -2.63
N PHE A 608 2.44 48.62 -1.43
CA PHE A 608 2.28 49.33 -0.18
C PHE A 608 3.65 49.50 0.47
N SER A 609 4.14 50.73 0.46
CA SER A 609 5.31 51.18 1.18
C SER A 609 4.90 51.59 2.60
N PRO A 610 5.41 50.97 3.67
CA PRO A 610 5.22 51.56 5.00
C PRO A 610 6.36 52.53 5.29
N ARG A 611 6.00 53.80 5.43
CA ARG A 611 6.87 54.80 6.08
C ARG A 611 6.95 54.45 7.58
N TRP A 612 8.16 54.16 8.06
CA TRP A 612 8.45 54.13 9.48
C TRP A 612 8.72 55.54 9.97
N THR A 613 7.83 56.05 10.80
CA THR A 613 8.16 57.22 11.65
C THR A 613 8.51 56.72 13.04
N ASN A 614 9.68 57.10 13.52
CA ASN A 614 10.16 56.94 14.88
C ASN A 614 9.17 57.54 15.90
N ALA A 615 8.84 56.74 16.92
CA ALA A 615 8.38 57.29 18.18
C ALA A 615 9.03 56.52 19.32
N MET A 616 9.74 57.26 20.16
CA MET A 616 10.47 56.88 21.34
C MET A 616 9.56 56.33 22.45
N CYS A 617 10.10 55.39 23.24
CA CYS A 617 9.63 55.07 24.59
C CYS A 617 9.65 56.27 25.51
N PRO A 618 8.83 56.28 26.61
CA PRO A 618 9.40 56.10 27.92
C PRO A 618 8.59 55.22 28.90
N ALA A 619 9.32 54.69 29.87
CA ALA A 619 9.01 54.06 31.14
C ALA A 619 8.38 52.66 31.12
#